data_299d51499d2dd88deb3f0cfddbbe6503
#
_entry.id   299d51499d2dd88deb3f0cfddbbe6503
#
_cell.length_a   1.000
_cell.length_b   1.000
_cell.length_c   1.000
_cell.angle_alpha   90.00
_cell.angle_beta   90.00
_cell.angle_gamma   90.00
#
_symmetry.space_group_name_H-M   'P 1'
#
loop_
_entity.id
_entity.type
_entity.pdbx_description
1 polymer ?
#
loop_
_entity_poly.entity_id
_entity_poly.type
_entity_poly.pdbx_seq_one_letter_code
_entity_poly.pdbx_strand_id
1 'polypeptide(L)'
;MAGNAQPDLAAVDIHDVLSNERRRMVLSILHEEDTRSTTARDLSERIAEMETGQSPPPRNIRQSAYVSLHQTHLPKLDELGIIDYDESAKTVTLTDRARQVSVYMETVPRYGISWSEYYLGVSAIGLLLVFAAWTGVPVIGSVGATTWATLVLALILVSGTYQTIHQGSSIIHRIREGDEADG
;
A
#
# COMPACT_ATOMS: atom_id res chain seq x y z
N MET A 1 33.57 -0.48 -18.91
CA MET A 1 32.48 0.52 -18.76
C MET A 1 32.15 0.55 -17.28
N ALA A 2 32.53 1.61 -16.59
CA ALA A 2 32.25 1.76 -15.16
C ALA A 2 30.74 2.04 -15.01
N GLY A 3 30.00 1.11 -14.42
CA GLY A 3 28.61 1.33 -14.03
C GLY A 3 28.58 2.49 -13.04
N ASN A 4 27.87 3.54 -13.41
CA ASN A 4 27.63 4.69 -12.56
C ASN A 4 26.66 4.24 -11.46
N ALA A 5 27.19 3.66 -10.38
CA ALA A 5 26.39 3.39 -9.18
C ALA A 5 25.98 4.73 -8.60
N GLN A 6 24.77 5.16 -8.89
CA GLN A 6 24.19 6.32 -8.23
C GLN A 6 24.09 6.03 -6.72
N PRO A 7 24.49 6.96 -5.86
CA PRO A 7 24.40 6.74 -4.41
C PRO A 7 22.97 6.44 -3.99
N ASP A 8 22.80 5.58 -2.98
CA ASP A 8 21.50 5.26 -2.41
C ASP A 8 20.75 6.51 -1.99
N LEU A 9 19.40 6.46 -2.06
CA LEU A 9 18.55 7.55 -1.59
C LEU A 9 18.80 7.78 -0.08
N ALA A 10 18.97 9.04 0.31
CA ALA A 10 19.07 9.34 1.72
C ALA A 10 17.73 9.03 2.43
N ALA A 11 17.78 8.57 3.68
CA ALA A 11 16.58 8.28 4.45
C ALA A 11 15.62 9.48 4.55
N VAL A 12 16.17 10.71 4.51
CA VAL A 12 15.41 11.97 4.49
C VAL A 12 14.61 12.11 3.20
N ASP A 13 15.19 11.73 2.06
CA ASP A 13 14.51 11.80 0.75
C ASP A 13 13.38 10.78 0.67
N ILE A 14 13.61 9.57 1.17
CA ILE A 14 12.59 8.53 1.27
C ILE A 14 11.43 9.00 2.15
N HIS A 15 11.75 9.59 3.31
CA HIS A 15 10.73 10.15 4.20
C HIS A 15 9.94 11.28 3.54
N ASP A 16 10.62 12.20 2.83
CA ASP A 16 9.95 13.30 2.11
C ASP A 16 9.01 12.77 1.03
N VAL A 17 9.44 11.77 0.26
CA VAL A 17 8.60 11.10 -0.74
C VAL A 17 7.37 10.47 -0.11
N LEU A 18 7.55 9.71 0.97
CA LEU A 18 6.47 8.93 1.60
C LEU A 18 5.56 9.76 2.51
N SER A 19 5.97 10.95 2.94
CA SER A 19 5.13 11.85 3.74
C SER A 19 3.97 12.45 2.96
N ASN A 20 4.06 12.50 1.62
CA ASN A 20 3.02 13.06 0.77
C ASN A 20 2.13 11.98 0.15
N GLU A 21 0.82 12.07 0.37
CA GLU A 21 -0.15 11.08 -0.07
C GLU A 21 -0.21 10.92 -1.59
N ARG A 22 -0.19 12.03 -2.36
CA ARG A 22 -0.21 11.96 -3.82
C ARG A 22 1.05 11.35 -4.39
N ARG A 23 2.23 11.58 -3.80
CA ARG A 23 3.47 10.91 -4.21
C ARG A 23 3.41 9.40 -3.96
N ARG A 24 2.85 8.98 -2.80
CA ARG A 24 2.61 7.55 -2.54
C ARG A 24 1.64 6.94 -3.55
N MET A 25 0.54 7.63 -3.88
CA MET A 25 -0.43 7.16 -4.88
C MET A 25 0.22 6.99 -6.26
N VAL A 26 1.04 7.95 -6.72
CA VAL A 26 1.79 7.83 -7.98
C VAL A 26 2.63 6.57 -8.01
N LEU A 27 3.44 6.35 -6.96
CA LEU A 27 4.30 5.17 -6.89
C LEU A 27 3.50 3.87 -6.79
N SER A 28 2.40 3.86 -6.06
CA SER A 28 1.51 2.69 -5.97
C SER A 28 0.91 2.33 -7.33
N ILE A 29 0.40 3.32 -8.07
CA ILE A 29 -0.17 3.10 -9.40
C ILE A 29 0.87 2.56 -10.37
N LEU A 30 2.07 3.16 -10.40
CA LEU A 30 3.15 2.72 -11.27
C LEU A 30 3.69 1.33 -10.94
N HIS A 31 3.63 0.91 -9.67
CA HIS A 31 4.01 -0.45 -9.26
C HIS A 31 2.99 -1.51 -9.66
N GLU A 32 1.71 -1.15 -9.74
CA GLU A 32 0.64 -2.08 -10.13
C GLU A 32 0.57 -2.35 -11.62
N GLU A 33 1.06 -1.43 -12.42
CA GLU A 33 1.05 -1.56 -13.88
C GLU A 33 2.29 -2.33 -14.36
N ASP A 34 2.09 -3.47 -15.02
CA ASP A 34 3.16 -4.24 -15.66
C ASP A 34 3.95 -3.42 -16.72
N THR A 35 3.39 -2.32 -17.19
CA THR A 35 3.99 -1.44 -18.21
C THR A 35 5.03 -0.47 -17.67
N ARG A 36 5.15 -0.32 -16.35
CA ARG A 36 6.06 0.64 -15.68
C ARG A 36 6.01 2.08 -16.21
N SER A 37 5.12 2.39 -17.14
CA SER A 37 5.02 3.71 -17.79
C SER A 37 3.56 4.08 -18.02
N THR A 38 3.21 5.34 -17.73
CA THR A 38 1.86 5.89 -17.91
C THR A 38 1.94 7.39 -18.20
N THR A 39 0.79 8.05 -18.43
CA THR A 39 0.76 9.51 -18.65
C THR A 39 0.39 10.26 -17.37
N ALA A 40 0.84 11.51 -17.24
CA ALA A 40 0.44 12.38 -16.14
C ALA A 40 -1.09 12.58 -16.09
N ARG A 41 -1.77 12.48 -17.24
CA ARG A 41 -3.23 12.56 -17.33
C ARG A 41 -3.90 11.34 -16.70
N ASP A 42 -3.45 10.14 -17.06
CA ASP A 42 -4.02 8.88 -16.53
C ASP A 42 -3.76 8.77 -15.03
N LEU A 43 -2.55 9.16 -14.57
CA LEU A 43 -2.24 9.26 -13.14
C LEU A 43 -3.20 10.22 -12.42
N SER A 44 -3.48 11.39 -13.01
CA SER A 44 -4.37 12.37 -12.40
C SER A 44 -5.81 11.88 -12.30
N GLU A 45 -6.28 11.12 -13.27
CA GLU A 45 -7.61 10.52 -13.26
C GLU A 45 -7.74 9.45 -12.17
N ARG A 46 -6.78 8.52 -12.12
CA ARG A 46 -6.74 7.47 -11.09
C ARG A 46 -6.60 8.02 -9.67
N ILE A 47 -5.74 9.02 -9.47
CA ILE A 47 -5.59 9.67 -8.16
C ILE A 47 -6.88 10.37 -7.76
N ALA A 48 -7.54 11.09 -8.68
CA ALA A 48 -8.82 11.73 -8.40
C ALA A 48 -9.93 10.72 -8.08
N GLU A 49 -9.94 9.54 -8.73
CA GLU A 49 -10.83 8.43 -8.38
C GLU A 49 -10.56 7.90 -6.97
N MET A 50 -9.28 7.72 -6.61
CA MET A 50 -8.88 7.28 -5.26
C MET A 50 -9.27 8.30 -4.18
N GLU A 51 -9.06 9.60 -4.45
CA GLU A 51 -9.40 10.68 -3.51
C GLU A 51 -10.91 10.85 -3.30
N THR A 52 -11.72 10.58 -4.33
CA THR A 52 -13.18 10.84 -4.29
C THR A 52 -14.04 9.59 -4.12
N GLY A 53 -13.49 8.41 -4.42
CA GLY A 53 -14.23 7.15 -4.52
C GLY A 53 -15.25 7.13 -5.67
N GLN A 54 -15.15 8.05 -6.65
CA GLN A 54 -16.07 8.17 -7.78
C GLN A 54 -15.35 7.87 -9.10
N SER A 55 -15.97 7.09 -9.96
CA SER A 55 -15.51 6.82 -11.33
C SER A 55 -16.65 7.09 -12.34
N PRO A 56 -16.51 8.06 -13.25
CA PRO A 56 -15.38 8.99 -13.38
C PRO A 56 -15.35 10.06 -12.26
N PRO A 57 -14.16 10.56 -11.92
CA PRO A 57 -14.03 11.54 -10.85
C PRO A 57 -14.50 12.93 -11.29
N PRO A 58 -14.90 13.81 -10.35
CA PRO A 58 -15.31 15.18 -10.65
C PRO A 58 -14.21 15.94 -11.39
N ARG A 59 -14.59 16.70 -12.42
CA ARG A 59 -13.66 17.41 -13.31
C ARG A 59 -12.70 18.36 -12.55
N ASN A 60 -13.20 19.06 -11.55
CA ASN A 60 -12.41 20.00 -10.74
C ASN A 60 -11.32 19.26 -9.93
N ILE A 61 -11.62 18.07 -9.38
CA ILE A 61 -10.66 17.28 -8.61
C ILE A 61 -9.59 16.70 -9.56
N ARG A 62 -9.99 16.12 -10.69
CA ARG A 62 -9.05 15.65 -11.72
C ARG A 62 -8.12 16.77 -12.21
N GLN A 63 -8.66 17.97 -12.46
CA GLN A 63 -7.86 19.11 -12.87
C GLN A 63 -6.88 19.55 -11.77
N SER A 64 -7.32 19.59 -10.52
CA SER A 64 -6.46 19.88 -9.37
C SER A 64 -5.35 18.86 -9.21
N ALA A 65 -5.68 17.56 -9.31
CA ALA A 65 -4.71 16.48 -9.28
C ALA A 65 -3.66 16.64 -10.40
N TYR A 66 -4.12 16.85 -11.65
CA TYR A 66 -3.22 17.04 -12.79
C TYR A 66 -2.25 18.21 -12.59
N VAL A 67 -2.74 19.38 -12.19
CA VAL A 67 -1.90 20.57 -11.98
C VAL A 67 -0.86 20.31 -10.89
N SER A 68 -1.27 19.75 -9.74
CA SER A 68 -0.33 19.49 -8.65
C SER A 68 0.67 18.38 -8.99
N LEU A 69 0.26 17.33 -9.70
CA LEU A 69 1.17 16.30 -10.19
C LEU A 69 2.24 16.91 -11.10
N HIS A 70 1.80 17.60 -12.14
CA HIS A 70 2.70 18.16 -13.15
C HIS A 70 3.65 19.23 -12.60
N GLN A 71 3.17 20.08 -11.69
CA GLN A 71 3.97 21.22 -11.20
C GLN A 71 4.83 20.91 -9.97
N THR A 72 4.45 19.89 -9.19
CA THR A 72 5.09 19.69 -7.88
C THR A 72 5.55 18.24 -7.67
N HIS A 73 4.67 17.28 -7.88
CA HIS A 73 4.97 15.90 -7.43
C HIS A 73 5.84 15.13 -8.41
N LEU A 74 5.54 15.19 -9.71
CA LEU A 74 6.34 14.50 -10.73
C LEU A 74 7.75 15.08 -10.86
N PRO A 75 7.95 16.44 -10.93
CA PRO A 75 9.28 16.99 -10.95
C PRO A 75 10.11 16.63 -9.71
N LYS A 76 9.49 16.55 -8.53
CA LYS A 76 10.20 16.15 -7.30
C LYS A 76 10.62 14.67 -7.31
N LEU A 77 9.78 13.78 -7.80
CA LEU A 77 10.12 12.35 -7.94
C LEU A 77 11.21 12.14 -9.02
N ASP A 78 11.18 12.92 -10.08
CA ASP A 78 12.18 12.92 -11.15
C ASP A 78 13.54 13.44 -10.65
N GLU A 79 13.57 14.56 -9.93
CA GLU A 79 14.77 15.11 -9.28
C GLU A 79 15.48 14.07 -8.40
N LEU A 80 14.71 13.24 -7.70
CA LEU A 80 15.23 12.16 -6.86
C LEU A 80 15.62 10.92 -7.67
N GLY A 81 15.34 10.90 -8.98
CA GLY A 81 15.62 9.79 -9.87
C GLY A 81 14.76 8.54 -9.61
N ILE A 82 13.62 8.70 -8.93
CA ILE A 82 12.67 7.62 -8.64
C ILE A 82 11.80 7.30 -9.86
N ILE A 83 11.46 8.33 -10.62
CA ILE A 83 10.80 8.23 -11.92
C ILE A 83 11.64 8.95 -12.98
N ASP A 84 11.32 8.71 -14.23
CA ASP A 84 11.75 9.50 -15.40
C ASP A 84 10.51 10.19 -15.94
N TYR A 85 10.48 11.54 -15.89
CA TYR A 85 9.34 12.33 -16.29
C TYR A 85 9.64 13.16 -17.54
N ASP A 86 9.15 12.74 -18.70
CA ASP A 86 9.19 13.54 -19.93
C ASP A 86 8.10 14.61 -19.88
N GLU A 87 8.51 15.86 -19.59
CA GLU A 87 7.60 16.99 -19.53
C GLU A 87 6.98 17.33 -20.90
N SER A 88 7.60 16.98 -22.01
CA SER A 88 7.09 17.25 -23.36
C SER A 88 6.04 16.24 -23.76
N ALA A 89 6.31 14.95 -23.57
CA ALA A 89 5.39 13.87 -23.86
C ALA A 89 4.37 13.65 -22.74
N LYS A 90 4.59 14.21 -21.54
CA LYS A 90 3.80 14.00 -20.31
C LYS A 90 3.77 12.53 -19.89
N THR A 91 4.82 11.78 -20.20
CA THR A 91 4.98 10.38 -19.81
C THR A 91 5.82 10.25 -18.55
N VAL A 92 5.44 9.29 -17.72
CA VAL A 92 6.06 8.98 -16.44
C VAL A 92 6.46 7.51 -16.46
N THR A 93 7.74 7.24 -16.21
CA THR A 93 8.28 5.87 -16.19
C THR A 93 8.97 5.60 -14.86
N LEU A 94 8.75 4.43 -14.29
CA LEU A 94 9.38 4.02 -13.04
C LEU A 94 10.84 3.61 -13.31
N THR A 95 11.78 4.14 -12.53
CA THR A 95 13.20 3.77 -12.62
C THR A 95 13.53 2.58 -11.71
N ASP A 96 14.71 1.98 -11.89
CA ASP A 96 15.18 0.92 -10.96
C ASP A 96 15.41 1.44 -9.53
N ARG A 97 15.64 2.74 -9.38
CA ARG A 97 15.81 3.39 -8.07
C ARG A 97 14.52 3.41 -7.23
N ALA A 98 13.36 3.34 -7.88
CA ALA A 98 12.08 3.22 -7.21
C ALA A 98 11.99 1.97 -6.32
N ARG A 99 12.76 0.91 -6.60
CA ARG A 99 12.83 -0.29 -5.75
C ARG A 99 13.30 0.02 -4.32
N GLN A 100 14.14 1.05 -4.13
CA GLN A 100 14.59 1.47 -2.80
C GLN A 100 13.44 2.06 -1.98
N VAL A 101 12.50 2.74 -2.65
CA VAL A 101 11.31 3.33 -2.00
C VAL A 101 10.23 2.29 -1.78
N SER A 102 10.06 1.33 -2.70
CA SER A 102 9.01 0.30 -2.61
C SER A 102 9.13 -0.57 -1.36
N VAL A 103 10.36 -0.86 -0.92
CA VAL A 103 10.60 -1.62 0.33
C VAL A 103 9.96 -0.93 1.54
N TYR A 104 9.93 0.41 1.55
CA TYR A 104 9.31 1.18 2.62
C TYR A 104 7.80 1.35 2.41
N MET A 105 7.31 1.26 1.17
CA MET A 105 5.87 1.34 0.86
C MET A 105 5.11 0.08 1.28
N GLU A 106 5.74 -1.09 1.24
CA GLU A 106 5.12 -2.36 1.66
C GLU A 106 4.73 -2.36 3.15
N THR A 107 5.31 -1.47 3.95
CA THR A 107 5.02 -1.35 5.38
C THR A 107 3.79 -0.48 5.70
N VAL A 108 3.24 0.27 4.72
CA VAL A 108 2.06 1.13 4.93
C VAL A 108 0.82 0.45 4.36
N PRO A 109 -0.10 -0.04 5.19
CA PRO A 109 -1.31 -0.71 4.69
C PRO A 109 -2.19 0.28 3.92
N ARG A 110 -2.70 -0.18 2.77
CA ARG A 110 -3.52 0.56 1.79
C ARG A 110 -4.84 1.12 2.35
N TYR A 111 -5.30 0.67 3.51
CA TYR A 111 -6.62 0.95 4.08
C TYR A 111 -6.60 1.54 5.50
N GLY A 112 -5.54 2.19 5.92
CA GLY A 112 -5.51 2.94 7.18
C GLY A 112 -5.67 2.14 8.49
N ILE A 113 -5.99 0.84 8.42
CA ILE A 113 -6.06 -0.06 9.57
C ILE A 113 -4.91 -1.05 9.47
N SER A 114 -3.98 -0.98 10.42
CA SER A 114 -2.90 -1.97 10.49
C SER A 114 -3.45 -3.35 10.91
N TRP A 115 -2.81 -4.42 10.49
CA TRP A 115 -3.19 -5.78 10.93
C TRP A 115 -3.17 -5.92 12.45
N SER A 116 -2.28 -5.18 13.13
CA SER A 116 -2.24 -5.13 14.59
C SER A 116 -3.49 -4.49 15.19
N GLU A 117 -4.00 -3.40 14.61
CA GLU A 117 -5.26 -2.76 15.03
C GLU A 117 -6.47 -3.65 14.79
N TYR A 118 -6.49 -4.35 13.63
CA TYR A 118 -7.53 -5.34 13.35
C TYR A 118 -7.55 -6.44 14.42
N TYR A 119 -6.40 -7.09 14.71
CA TYR A 119 -6.35 -8.15 15.72
C TYR A 119 -6.63 -7.64 17.12
N LEU A 120 -6.21 -6.42 17.46
CA LEU A 120 -6.54 -5.78 18.73
C LEU A 120 -8.06 -5.59 18.84
N GLY A 121 -8.72 -5.08 17.81
CA GLY A 121 -10.16 -4.88 17.77
C GLY A 121 -10.94 -6.20 17.89
N VAL A 122 -10.58 -7.21 17.10
CA VAL A 122 -11.20 -8.54 17.16
C VAL A 122 -11.01 -9.18 18.54
N SER A 123 -9.83 -9.06 19.14
CA SER A 123 -9.55 -9.61 20.48
C SER A 123 -10.34 -8.88 21.57
N ALA A 124 -10.45 -7.56 21.49
CA ALA A 124 -11.22 -6.77 22.45
C ALA A 124 -12.72 -7.09 22.39
N ILE A 125 -13.29 -7.17 21.19
CA ILE A 125 -14.69 -7.56 20.98
C ILE A 125 -14.92 -9.00 21.45
N GLY A 126 -14.01 -9.92 21.13
CA GLY A 126 -14.08 -11.31 21.56
C GLY A 126 -14.08 -11.45 23.08
N LEU A 127 -13.21 -10.70 23.76
CA LEU A 127 -13.16 -10.69 25.22
C LEU A 127 -14.46 -10.19 25.84
N LEU A 128 -15.04 -9.10 25.28
CA LEU A 128 -16.33 -8.58 25.72
C LEU A 128 -17.47 -9.57 25.54
N LEU A 129 -17.51 -10.32 24.42
CA LEU A 129 -18.51 -11.34 24.16
C LEU A 129 -18.40 -12.51 25.16
N VAL A 130 -17.19 -12.99 25.42
CA VAL A 130 -16.94 -14.06 26.39
C VAL A 130 -17.33 -13.60 27.80
N PHE A 131 -16.98 -12.37 28.17
CA PHE A 131 -17.36 -11.81 29.48
C PHE A 131 -18.88 -11.64 29.63
N ALA A 132 -19.56 -11.12 28.59
CA ALA A 132 -21.00 -10.97 28.57
C ALA A 132 -21.71 -12.35 28.65
N ALA A 133 -21.20 -13.36 27.97
CA ALA A 133 -21.72 -14.72 28.05
C ALA A 133 -21.52 -15.34 29.45
N TRP A 134 -20.39 -15.08 30.08
CA TRP A 134 -20.08 -15.53 31.44
C TRP A 134 -20.97 -14.88 32.50
N THR A 135 -21.31 -13.61 32.33
CA THR A 135 -22.22 -12.87 33.23
C THR A 135 -23.71 -13.15 32.96
N GLY A 136 -24.01 -13.97 31.93
CA GLY A 136 -25.39 -14.39 31.64
C GLY A 136 -26.25 -13.33 30.94
N VAL A 137 -25.63 -12.40 30.18
CA VAL A 137 -26.39 -11.42 29.40
C VAL A 137 -27.34 -12.14 28.46
N PRO A 138 -28.66 -11.77 28.44
CA PRO A 138 -29.64 -12.42 27.58
C PRO A 138 -29.18 -12.49 26.13
N VAL A 139 -29.51 -13.57 25.43
CA VAL A 139 -29.08 -13.87 24.04
C VAL A 139 -27.61 -14.27 23.93
N ILE A 140 -26.65 -13.49 24.46
CA ILE A 140 -25.21 -13.79 24.40
C ILE A 140 -24.86 -14.98 25.31
N GLY A 141 -25.43 -15.01 26.52
CA GLY A 141 -25.23 -16.09 27.47
C GLY A 141 -25.84 -17.41 27.04
N SER A 142 -26.87 -17.41 26.21
CA SER A 142 -27.51 -18.66 25.71
C SER A 142 -26.58 -19.46 24.79
N VAL A 143 -25.60 -18.83 24.16
CA VAL A 143 -24.61 -19.49 23.28
C VAL A 143 -23.45 -20.09 24.06
N GLY A 144 -23.23 -19.63 25.29
CA GLY A 144 -22.13 -20.08 26.16
C GLY A 144 -20.76 -19.45 25.84
N ALA A 145 -20.00 -19.16 26.90
CA ALA A 145 -18.71 -18.46 26.79
C ALA A 145 -17.66 -19.24 25.98
N THR A 146 -17.65 -20.56 26.09
CA THR A 146 -16.73 -21.44 25.34
C THR A 146 -16.97 -21.38 23.84
N THR A 147 -18.23 -21.32 23.41
CA THR A 147 -18.59 -21.20 21.98
C THR A 147 -18.12 -19.88 21.39
N TRP A 148 -18.32 -18.75 22.10
CA TRP A 148 -17.81 -17.46 21.69
C TRP A 148 -16.29 -17.43 21.59
N ALA A 149 -15.60 -17.99 22.58
CA ALA A 149 -14.13 -18.09 22.56
C ALA A 149 -13.64 -18.89 21.34
N THR A 150 -14.29 -20.03 21.03
CA THR A 150 -13.93 -20.86 19.88
C THR A 150 -14.15 -20.14 18.55
N LEU A 151 -15.26 -19.40 18.40
CA LEU A 151 -15.56 -18.63 17.19
C LEU A 151 -14.53 -17.51 16.98
N VAL A 152 -14.16 -16.79 18.02
CA VAL A 152 -13.15 -15.72 17.94
C VAL A 152 -11.77 -16.28 17.58
N LEU A 153 -11.37 -17.39 18.19
CA LEU A 153 -10.11 -18.07 17.85
C LEU A 153 -10.10 -18.57 16.42
N ALA A 154 -11.20 -19.16 15.94
CA ALA A 154 -11.34 -19.60 14.56
C ALA A 154 -11.23 -18.42 13.57
N LEU A 155 -11.87 -17.28 13.87
CA LEU A 155 -11.77 -16.06 13.07
C LEU A 155 -10.33 -15.55 12.99
N ILE A 156 -9.62 -15.49 14.12
CA ILE A 156 -8.21 -15.05 14.17
C ILE A 156 -7.34 -16.01 13.35
N LEU A 157 -7.55 -17.32 13.46
CA LEU A 157 -6.79 -18.33 12.74
C LEU A 157 -7.01 -18.20 11.22
N VAL A 158 -8.25 -18.07 10.77
CA VAL A 158 -8.59 -17.88 9.35
C VAL A 158 -7.97 -16.58 8.82
N SER A 159 -8.12 -15.47 9.55
CA SER A 159 -7.55 -14.18 9.16
C SER A 159 -6.02 -14.22 9.11
N GLY A 160 -5.36 -14.87 10.07
CA GLY A 160 -3.91 -15.03 10.10
C GLY A 160 -3.39 -15.90 8.95
N THR A 161 -4.09 -16.98 8.64
CA THR A 161 -3.75 -17.84 7.49
C THR A 161 -3.91 -17.08 6.17
N TYR A 162 -5.01 -16.36 6.01
CA TYR A 162 -5.23 -15.50 4.83
C TYR A 162 -4.11 -14.48 4.66
N GLN A 163 -3.75 -13.78 5.75
CA GLN A 163 -2.66 -12.82 5.75
C GLN A 163 -1.33 -13.46 5.33
N THR A 164 -0.98 -14.62 5.90
CA THR A 164 0.28 -15.31 5.61
C THR A 164 0.36 -15.75 4.14
N ILE A 165 -0.73 -16.23 3.56
CA ILE A 165 -0.79 -16.65 2.15
C ILE A 165 -0.64 -15.43 1.23
N HIS A 166 -1.32 -14.33 1.51
CA HIS A 166 -1.27 -13.14 0.67
C HIS A 166 0.03 -12.32 0.83
N GLN A 167 0.65 -12.33 1.99
CA GLN A 167 1.97 -11.69 2.20
C GLN A 167 3.14 -12.60 1.78
N GLY A 168 2.98 -13.91 1.83
CA GLY A 168 4.04 -14.88 1.52
C GLY A 168 4.36 -15.01 0.04
N SER A 169 3.48 -14.60 -0.88
CA SER A 169 3.73 -14.68 -2.32
C SER A 169 4.85 -13.74 -2.78
N SER A 170 5.10 -12.62 -2.10
CA SER A 170 6.22 -11.72 -2.43
C SER A 170 7.60 -12.24 -1.99
N ILE A 171 7.70 -13.10 -0.99
CA ILE A 171 8.98 -13.64 -0.51
C ILE A 171 9.49 -14.77 -1.42
N ILE A 172 8.59 -15.62 -1.90
CA ILE A 172 8.95 -16.75 -2.77
C ILE A 172 9.46 -16.27 -4.14
N HIS A 173 8.92 -15.16 -4.66
CA HIS A 173 9.41 -14.55 -5.90
C HIS A 173 10.85 -14.02 -5.75
N ARG A 174 11.21 -13.45 -4.61
CA ARG A 174 12.57 -12.95 -4.35
C ARG A 174 13.64 -14.03 -4.24
N ILE A 175 13.31 -15.19 -3.68
CA ILE A 175 14.25 -16.29 -3.54
C ILE A 175 14.54 -16.92 -4.91
N ARG A 176 13.54 -16.95 -5.81
CA ARG A 176 13.70 -17.53 -7.16
C ARG A 176 14.50 -16.63 -8.11
N GLU A 177 14.38 -15.31 -7.98
CA GLU A 177 15.17 -14.36 -8.79
C GLU A 177 16.64 -14.23 -8.32
N GLY A 178 16.92 -14.52 -7.04
CA GLY A 178 18.29 -14.54 -6.51
C GLY A 178 19.12 -15.75 -6.98
N ASP A 179 18.46 -16.88 -7.23
CA ASP A 179 19.13 -18.13 -7.67
C ASP A 179 19.44 -18.14 -9.18
N GLU A 180 18.71 -17.34 -9.99
CA GLU A 180 18.97 -17.20 -11.44
C GLU A 180 20.06 -16.16 -11.77
N ALA A 181 20.48 -15.33 -10.81
CA ALA A 181 21.53 -14.33 -11.00
C ALA A 181 22.93 -14.84 -10.67
N ASP A 182 23.07 -16.00 -9.99
CA ASP A 182 24.35 -16.60 -9.57
C ASP A 182 24.73 -17.87 -10.37
N GLY A 183 23.98 -18.21 -11.42
CA GLY A 183 24.27 -19.33 -12.34
C GLY A 183 24.60 -18.82 -13.75
#